data_abcbf9d277288fad80ee8b0512cc94d3
#
_entry.id   abcbf9d277288fad80ee8b0512cc94d3
#
_cell.length_a   1.000
_cell.length_b   1.000
_cell.length_c   1.000
_cell.angle_alpha   90.00
_cell.angle_beta   90.00
_cell.angle_gamma   90.00
#
_symmetry.space_group_name_H-M   'P 1'
#
loop_
_entity.id
_entity.type
_entity.pdbx_description
1 polymer ?
#
loop_
_entity_poly.entity_id
_entity_poly.type
_entity_poly.pdbx_seq_one_letter_code
_entity_poly.pdbx_strand_id
1 'polypeptide(L)'
;MSYTLSKKEIVAEILKCGKDPVYFIDNYARISHPIDGLIPFKTYPYQADLLHDFNNYRFNIILKARQLGISTIAAGYIVWLMLFHRDKNILVMATKFKTASNLVKKVKAILKNLPSWIIISEISIDNRSSFQLSNGSQIQAASTSGDAGRSEALSLLVIDEAAHVENLAELWAGLYPTISTGGRVIALSTPNGVGNWFHKTYVEAAEGSNDFHPINLPWDVHPDRDDAWFAKETRNMSRREIAQELECNFNTSGESV
;
A
#
# COMPACT_ATOMS: atom_id res chain seq x y z
N MET A 1 7.07 -22.16 28.11
CA MET A 1 5.65 -22.54 28.22
C MET A 1 4.90 -21.77 27.14
N SER A 2 4.35 -22.45 26.12
CA SER A 2 3.48 -21.82 25.13
C SER A 2 2.13 -21.55 25.81
N TYR A 3 1.85 -20.30 26.06
CA TYR A 3 0.55 -19.89 26.60
C TYR A 3 -0.49 -20.10 25.49
N THR A 4 -1.35 -21.08 25.68
CA THR A 4 -2.45 -21.34 24.75
C THR A 4 -3.63 -20.48 25.16
N LEU A 5 -4.02 -19.50 24.32
CA LEU A 5 -5.17 -18.64 24.58
C LEU A 5 -6.45 -19.47 24.72
N SER A 6 -7.30 -19.13 25.69
CA SER A 6 -8.65 -19.67 25.80
C SER A 6 -9.54 -19.16 24.67
N LYS A 7 -10.64 -19.85 24.37
CA LYS A 7 -11.61 -19.42 23.34
C LYS A 7 -12.10 -17.97 23.55
N LYS A 8 -12.33 -17.57 24.82
CA LYS A 8 -12.77 -16.22 25.15
C LYS A 8 -11.69 -15.17 24.86
N GLU A 9 -10.44 -15.47 25.16
CA GLU A 9 -9.29 -14.60 24.85
C GLU A 9 -9.09 -14.48 23.34
N ILE A 10 -9.20 -15.58 22.59
CA ILE A 10 -9.11 -15.57 21.11
C ILE A 10 -10.18 -14.64 20.51
N VAL A 11 -11.44 -14.75 20.94
CA VAL A 11 -12.52 -13.89 20.45
C VAL A 11 -12.26 -12.42 20.78
N ALA A 12 -11.84 -12.13 22.00
CA ALA A 12 -11.52 -10.76 22.42
C ALA A 12 -10.36 -10.18 21.58
N GLU A 13 -9.35 -10.99 21.26
CA GLU A 13 -8.19 -10.59 20.49
C GLU A 13 -8.52 -10.37 19.01
N ILE A 14 -9.34 -11.23 18.41
CA ILE A 14 -9.88 -11.05 17.05
C ILE A 14 -10.67 -9.74 16.95
N LEU A 15 -11.48 -9.41 17.95
CA LEU A 15 -12.24 -8.15 17.96
C LEU A 15 -11.35 -6.91 18.06
N LYS A 16 -10.25 -6.97 18.82
CA LYS A 16 -9.27 -5.88 18.86
C LYS A 16 -8.58 -5.71 17.50
N CYS A 17 -8.10 -6.81 16.91
CA CYS A 17 -7.47 -6.82 15.62
C CYS A 17 -8.39 -6.27 14.53
N GLY A 18 -9.66 -6.65 14.53
CA GLY A 18 -10.64 -6.17 13.55
C GLY A 18 -10.96 -4.67 13.64
N LYS A 19 -10.73 -4.06 14.81
CA LYS A 19 -10.96 -2.62 15.02
C LYS A 19 -9.78 -1.74 14.62
N ASP A 20 -8.56 -2.27 14.71
CA ASP A 20 -7.34 -1.48 14.55
C ASP A 20 -6.31 -2.22 13.70
N PRO A 21 -6.03 -1.75 12.48
CA PRO A 21 -5.04 -2.35 11.61
C PRO A 21 -3.61 -2.23 12.16
N VAL A 22 -3.28 -1.17 12.92
CA VAL A 22 -1.97 -1.01 13.57
C VAL A 22 -1.78 -2.09 14.62
N TYR A 23 -2.78 -2.26 15.50
CA TYR A 23 -2.75 -3.30 16.51
C TYR A 23 -2.57 -4.70 15.90
N PHE A 24 -3.32 -5.00 14.84
CA PHE A 24 -3.21 -6.28 14.14
C PHE A 24 -1.80 -6.50 13.57
N ILE A 25 -1.27 -5.51 12.84
CA ILE A 25 0.04 -5.63 12.19
C ILE A 25 1.14 -5.79 13.24
N ASP A 26 1.19 -4.90 14.22
CA ASP A 26 2.24 -4.89 15.23
C ASP A 26 2.32 -6.14 16.11
N ASN A 27 1.18 -6.80 16.33
CA ASN A 27 1.14 -7.96 17.20
C ASN A 27 1.22 -9.30 16.46
N TYR A 28 0.75 -9.36 15.21
CA TYR A 28 0.57 -10.66 14.56
C TYR A 28 1.19 -10.78 13.18
N ALA A 29 1.35 -9.68 12.43
CA ALA A 29 1.93 -9.75 11.09
C ALA A 29 3.43 -10.04 11.14
N ARG A 30 3.90 -10.75 10.12
CA ARG A 30 5.31 -11.04 9.87
C ARG A 30 5.66 -10.74 8.43
N ILE A 31 6.86 -10.24 8.21
CA ILE A 31 7.37 -9.88 6.89
C ILE A 31 8.72 -10.53 6.62
N SER A 32 9.02 -10.73 5.35
CA SER A 32 10.34 -11.21 4.93
C SER A 32 11.32 -10.04 4.88
N HIS A 33 12.39 -10.14 5.67
CA HIS A 33 13.54 -9.24 5.63
C HIS A 33 14.67 -9.88 4.84
N PRO A 34 15.40 -9.15 3.98
CA PRO A 34 16.41 -9.73 3.10
C PRO A 34 17.60 -10.38 3.84
N ILE A 35 17.91 -9.96 5.06
CA ILE A 35 19.01 -10.48 5.89
C ILE A 35 18.47 -11.42 6.96
N ASP A 36 17.45 -10.99 7.71
CA ASP A 36 17.00 -11.67 8.93
C ASP A 36 15.88 -12.70 8.69
N GLY A 37 15.48 -12.88 7.41
CA GLY A 37 14.42 -13.82 7.05
C GLY A 37 13.04 -13.34 7.50
N LEU A 38 12.27 -14.20 8.18
CA LEU A 38 10.91 -13.87 8.62
C LEU A 38 10.93 -13.17 9.99
N ILE A 39 10.63 -11.88 10.02
CA ILE A 39 10.63 -11.04 11.23
C ILE A 39 9.21 -10.54 11.59
N PRO A 40 8.96 -10.20 12.88
CA PRO A 40 7.74 -9.47 13.24
C PRO A 40 7.65 -8.14 12.49
N PHE A 41 6.45 -7.81 12.04
CA PHE A 41 6.22 -6.51 11.41
C PHE A 41 5.87 -5.49 12.50
N LYS A 42 6.83 -4.64 12.84
CA LYS A 42 6.63 -3.51 13.74
C LYS A 42 6.57 -2.24 12.92
N THR A 43 5.49 -1.48 13.08
CA THR A 43 5.31 -0.23 12.34
C THR A 43 6.17 0.88 12.91
N TYR A 44 6.75 1.69 12.03
CA TYR A 44 7.27 3.01 12.39
C TYR A 44 6.11 4.00 12.58
N PRO A 45 6.30 5.13 13.31
CA PRO A 45 5.23 6.10 13.55
C PRO A 45 4.51 6.54 12.26
N TYR A 46 5.24 6.94 11.22
CA TYR A 46 4.66 7.36 9.93
C TYR A 46 3.90 6.23 9.22
N GLN A 47 4.26 4.96 9.47
CA GLN A 47 3.55 3.80 8.92
C GLN A 47 2.25 3.52 9.68
N ALA A 48 2.24 3.72 11.00
CA ALA A 48 1.03 3.64 11.80
C ALA A 48 0.04 4.74 11.41
N ASP A 49 0.52 5.98 11.21
CA ASP A 49 -0.29 7.10 10.72
C ASP A 49 -0.93 6.78 9.36
N LEU A 50 -0.17 6.20 8.42
CA LEU A 50 -0.71 5.76 7.13
C LEU A 50 -1.85 4.74 7.26
N LEU A 51 -1.74 3.77 8.17
CA LEU A 51 -2.81 2.79 8.39
C LEU A 51 -4.09 3.44 8.90
N HIS A 52 -3.97 4.45 9.76
CA HIS A 52 -5.10 5.26 10.21
C HIS A 52 -5.67 6.08 9.06
N ASP A 53 -4.83 6.70 8.23
CA ASP A 53 -5.26 7.48 7.07
C ASP A 53 -5.99 6.61 6.04
N PHE A 54 -5.50 5.40 5.75
CA PHE A 54 -6.19 4.44 4.87
C PHE A 54 -7.60 4.08 5.38
N ASN A 55 -7.80 4.11 6.67
CA ASN A 55 -9.09 3.82 7.29
C ASN A 55 -10.00 5.07 7.40
N ASN A 56 -9.42 6.24 7.59
CA ASN A 56 -10.16 7.48 7.82
C ASN A 56 -10.51 8.21 6.52
N TYR A 57 -9.62 8.20 5.53
CA TYR A 57 -9.81 8.88 4.25
C TYR A 57 -10.13 7.89 3.14
N ARG A 58 -11.08 8.25 2.30
CA ARG A 58 -11.51 7.40 1.19
C ARG A 58 -10.46 7.31 0.09
N PHE A 59 -9.84 8.43 -0.25
CA PHE A 59 -8.80 8.54 -1.27
C PHE A 59 -7.52 9.06 -0.64
N ASN A 60 -6.44 8.32 -0.80
CA ASN A 60 -5.12 8.67 -0.29
C ASN A 60 -4.13 8.79 -1.45
N ILE A 61 -3.35 9.88 -1.48
CA ILE A 61 -2.27 10.08 -2.44
C ILE A 61 -0.96 10.32 -1.70
N ILE A 62 0.02 9.42 -1.90
CA ILE A 62 1.22 9.35 -1.08
C ILE A 62 2.44 9.62 -1.94
N LEU A 63 3.01 10.82 -1.77
CA LEU A 63 4.30 11.20 -2.31
C LEU A 63 5.38 10.73 -1.34
N LYS A 64 6.25 9.82 -1.75
CA LYS A 64 7.17 9.14 -0.84
C LYS A 64 8.58 9.01 -1.37
N ALA A 65 9.55 8.97 -0.48
CA ALA A 65 10.90 8.49 -0.77
C ALA A 65 10.94 6.97 -0.95
N ARG A 66 12.01 6.47 -1.54
CA ARG A 66 12.26 5.02 -1.67
C ARG A 66 12.48 4.34 -0.33
N GLN A 67 12.17 3.04 -0.30
CA GLN A 67 12.48 2.12 0.81
C GLN A 67 11.92 2.53 2.18
N LEU A 68 10.78 3.22 2.20
CA LEU A 68 10.04 3.54 3.44
C LEU A 68 9.05 2.42 3.85
N GLY A 69 9.03 1.30 3.13
CA GLY A 69 8.15 0.17 3.46
C GLY A 69 6.68 0.37 3.10
N ILE A 70 6.32 1.40 2.34
CA ILE A 70 4.92 1.78 2.09
C ILE A 70 4.13 0.68 1.35
N SER A 71 4.71 0.04 0.34
CA SER A 71 4.06 -1.11 -0.34
C SER A 71 3.86 -2.30 0.62
N THR A 72 4.69 -2.44 1.66
CA THR A 72 4.53 -3.49 2.68
C THR A 72 3.42 -3.14 3.68
N ILE A 73 3.31 -1.86 4.06
CA ILE A 73 2.18 -1.35 4.86
C ILE A 73 0.86 -1.52 4.09
N ALA A 74 0.83 -1.16 2.81
CA ALA A 74 -0.36 -1.39 1.96
C ALA A 74 -0.73 -2.88 1.92
N ALA A 75 0.25 -3.79 1.82
CA ALA A 75 0.00 -5.23 1.89
C ALA A 75 -0.58 -5.67 3.25
N GLY A 76 -0.06 -5.15 4.36
CA GLY A 76 -0.59 -5.40 5.71
C GLY A 76 -2.04 -4.91 5.87
N TYR A 77 -2.32 -3.70 5.37
CA TYR A 77 -3.69 -3.15 5.35
C TYR A 77 -4.65 -3.99 4.52
N ILE A 78 -4.21 -4.48 3.36
CA ILE A 78 -5.01 -5.36 2.51
C ILE A 78 -5.34 -6.67 3.25
N VAL A 79 -4.37 -7.30 3.93
CA VAL A 79 -4.63 -8.51 4.73
C VAL A 79 -5.66 -8.23 5.80
N TRP A 80 -5.52 -7.12 6.54
CA TRP A 80 -6.47 -6.70 7.54
C TRP A 80 -7.88 -6.51 6.95
N LEU A 81 -7.97 -5.78 5.83
CA LEU A 81 -9.25 -5.51 5.17
C LEU A 81 -9.94 -6.80 4.70
N MET A 82 -9.19 -7.72 4.06
CA MET A 82 -9.73 -8.98 3.55
C MET A 82 -10.13 -9.94 4.67
N LEU A 83 -9.37 -9.98 5.76
CA LEU A 83 -9.57 -10.95 6.82
C LEU A 83 -10.72 -10.57 7.75
N PHE A 84 -10.79 -9.28 8.14
CA PHE A 84 -11.79 -8.81 9.12
C PHE A 84 -13.06 -8.21 8.49
N HIS A 85 -13.10 -8.06 7.14
CA HIS A 85 -14.28 -7.59 6.42
C HIS A 85 -14.62 -8.56 5.30
N ARG A 86 -15.92 -8.75 5.05
CA ARG A 86 -16.42 -9.67 4.02
C ARG A 86 -16.53 -8.98 2.67
N ASP A 87 -16.51 -9.79 1.60
CA ASP A 87 -16.86 -9.39 0.24
C ASP A 87 -16.07 -8.17 -0.26
N LYS A 88 -14.76 -8.11 0.08
CA LYS A 88 -13.87 -7.04 -0.39
C LYS A 88 -13.25 -7.41 -1.73
N ASN A 89 -13.50 -6.57 -2.74
CA ASN A 89 -12.89 -6.69 -4.06
C ASN A 89 -11.75 -5.69 -4.19
N ILE A 90 -10.51 -6.20 -4.32
CA ILE A 90 -9.29 -5.40 -4.30
C ILE A 90 -8.54 -5.54 -5.62
N LEU A 91 -8.26 -4.40 -6.25
CA LEU A 91 -7.43 -4.32 -7.44
C LEU A 91 -6.09 -3.66 -7.11
N VAL A 92 -5.00 -4.30 -7.51
CA VAL A 92 -3.64 -3.76 -7.42
C VAL A 92 -3.11 -3.51 -8.81
N MET A 93 -2.68 -2.28 -9.07
CA MET A 93 -2.11 -1.86 -10.35
C MET A 93 -0.73 -1.23 -10.13
N ALA A 94 0.13 -1.32 -11.12
CA ALA A 94 1.44 -0.66 -11.18
C ALA A 94 1.87 -0.51 -12.63
N THR A 95 2.96 0.26 -12.87
CA THR A 95 3.57 0.41 -14.20
C THR A 95 3.83 -0.92 -14.90
N LYS A 96 4.25 -1.93 -14.12
CA LYS A 96 4.51 -3.29 -14.61
C LYS A 96 3.67 -4.29 -13.84
N PHE A 97 3.07 -5.24 -14.56
CA PHE A 97 2.32 -6.35 -13.97
C PHE A 97 3.11 -7.12 -12.89
N LYS A 98 4.44 -7.25 -13.09
CA LYS A 98 5.33 -7.89 -12.11
C LYS A 98 5.33 -7.14 -10.78
N THR A 99 5.33 -5.81 -10.78
CA THR A 99 5.28 -4.97 -9.57
C THR A 99 3.95 -5.19 -8.83
N ALA A 100 2.81 -5.10 -9.53
CA ALA A 100 1.50 -5.40 -8.96
C ALA A 100 1.41 -6.82 -8.40
N SER A 101 1.89 -7.83 -9.15
CA SER A 101 1.94 -9.23 -8.69
C SER A 101 2.83 -9.42 -7.46
N ASN A 102 3.92 -8.64 -7.32
CA ASN A 102 4.78 -8.71 -6.13
C ASN A 102 4.05 -8.17 -4.89
N LEU A 103 3.19 -7.17 -5.02
CA LEU A 103 2.36 -6.71 -3.91
C LEU A 103 1.39 -7.81 -3.47
N VAL A 104 0.71 -8.48 -4.41
CA VAL A 104 -0.17 -9.63 -4.10
C VAL A 104 0.59 -10.75 -3.40
N LYS A 105 1.85 -11.03 -3.82
CA LYS A 105 2.71 -12.02 -3.13
C LYS A 105 3.04 -11.61 -1.69
N LYS A 106 3.28 -10.31 -1.42
CA LYS A 106 3.49 -9.82 -0.05
C LYS A 106 2.24 -10.02 0.80
N VAL A 107 1.05 -9.73 0.27
CA VAL A 107 -0.24 -9.98 0.94
C VAL A 107 -0.36 -11.45 1.32
N LYS A 108 -0.11 -12.38 0.37
CA LYS A 108 -0.12 -13.83 0.65
C LYS A 108 0.89 -14.24 1.70
N ALA A 109 2.11 -13.69 1.64
CA ALA A 109 3.17 -14.03 2.58
C ALA A 109 2.80 -13.61 4.00
N ILE A 110 2.23 -12.42 4.19
CA ILE A 110 1.74 -11.97 5.50
C ILE A 110 0.63 -12.90 5.97
N LEU A 111 -0.39 -13.16 5.14
CA LEU A 111 -1.52 -14.01 5.51
C LEU A 111 -1.09 -15.43 5.92
N LYS A 112 -0.17 -16.06 5.16
CA LYS A 112 0.32 -17.42 5.43
C LYS A 112 1.17 -17.53 6.71
N ASN A 113 1.71 -16.42 7.21
CA ASN A 113 2.54 -16.40 8.42
C ASN A 113 1.80 -15.89 9.67
N LEU A 114 0.49 -15.67 9.58
CA LEU A 114 -0.34 -15.36 10.74
C LEU A 114 -0.54 -16.60 11.63
N PRO A 115 -0.74 -16.41 12.94
CA PRO A 115 -1.17 -17.49 13.82
C PRO A 115 -2.50 -18.11 13.33
N SER A 116 -2.61 -19.44 13.34
CA SER A 116 -3.77 -20.15 12.80
C SER A 116 -5.10 -19.73 13.40
N TRP A 117 -5.13 -19.36 14.68
CA TRP A 117 -6.35 -18.94 15.38
C TRP A 117 -6.89 -17.58 14.93
N ILE A 118 -6.06 -16.71 14.28
CA ILE A 118 -6.52 -15.41 13.77
C ILE A 118 -6.97 -15.51 12.31
N ILE A 119 -6.65 -16.60 11.61
CA ILE A 119 -7.07 -16.84 10.23
C ILE A 119 -8.53 -17.29 10.24
N ILE A 120 -9.45 -16.31 10.31
CA ILE A 120 -10.89 -16.53 10.35
C ILE A 120 -11.52 -16.81 8.98
N SER A 121 -10.73 -16.75 7.92
CA SER A 121 -11.14 -17.07 6.56
C SER A 121 -9.96 -17.66 5.77
N GLU A 122 -10.16 -18.83 5.19
CA GLU A 122 -9.14 -19.56 4.45
C GLU A 122 -9.07 -19.14 2.99
N ILE A 123 -7.93 -19.40 2.34
CA ILE A 123 -7.77 -19.21 0.89
C ILE A 123 -8.59 -20.28 0.17
N SER A 124 -9.61 -19.88 -0.59
CA SER A 124 -10.47 -20.75 -1.39
C SER A 124 -10.00 -20.90 -2.83
N ILE A 125 -9.39 -19.84 -3.40
CA ILE A 125 -8.77 -19.83 -4.73
C ILE A 125 -7.38 -19.22 -4.60
N ASP A 126 -6.35 -19.88 -5.12
CA ASP A 126 -4.95 -19.42 -5.05
C ASP A 126 -4.29 -19.47 -6.43
N ASN A 127 -4.18 -18.33 -7.11
CA ASN A 127 -3.46 -18.15 -8.36
C ASN A 127 -2.20 -17.29 -8.13
N ARG A 128 -1.29 -17.28 -9.11
CA ARG A 128 -0.01 -16.56 -9.00
C ARG A 128 -0.15 -15.06 -8.69
N SER A 129 -1.15 -14.40 -9.29
CA SER A 129 -1.37 -12.95 -9.24
C SER A 129 -2.71 -12.54 -8.64
N SER A 130 -3.46 -13.49 -8.12
CA SER A 130 -4.77 -13.28 -7.49
C SER A 130 -5.04 -14.37 -6.46
N PHE A 131 -5.92 -14.09 -5.49
CA PHE A 131 -6.49 -15.11 -4.61
C PHE A 131 -7.81 -14.64 -4.02
N GLN A 132 -8.59 -15.59 -3.54
CA GLN A 132 -9.86 -15.33 -2.86
C GLN A 132 -9.91 -16.04 -1.52
N LEU A 133 -10.54 -15.40 -0.55
CA LEU A 133 -10.85 -15.98 0.75
C LEU A 133 -12.28 -16.56 0.78
N SER A 134 -12.51 -17.51 1.67
CA SER A 134 -13.82 -18.15 1.86
C SER A 134 -14.92 -17.19 2.34
N ASN A 135 -14.56 -15.99 2.84
CA ASN A 135 -15.51 -14.93 3.19
C ASN A 135 -15.93 -14.03 2.01
N GLY A 136 -15.57 -14.39 0.77
CA GLY A 136 -15.89 -13.64 -0.44
C GLY A 136 -14.89 -12.55 -0.81
N SER A 137 -13.94 -12.22 0.06
CA SER A 137 -12.92 -11.21 -0.25
C SER A 137 -11.93 -11.73 -1.28
N GLN A 138 -11.60 -10.90 -2.28
CA GLN A 138 -10.68 -11.24 -3.36
C GLN A 138 -9.70 -10.12 -3.67
N ILE A 139 -8.54 -10.48 -4.19
CA ILE A 139 -7.52 -9.56 -4.66
C ILE A 139 -6.94 -10.04 -5.98
N GLN A 140 -6.68 -9.11 -6.88
CA GLN A 140 -5.99 -9.38 -8.14
C GLN A 140 -5.01 -8.28 -8.49
N ALA A 141 -3.90 -8.68 -9.15
CA ALA A 141 -2.99 -7.77 -9.80
C ALA A 141 -3.39 -7.57 -11.26
N ALA A 142 -3.32 -6.34 -11.73
CA ALA A 142 -3.52 -6.01 -13.13
C ALA A 142 -2.41 -5.09 -13.65
N SER A 143 -2.19 -5.12 -14.96
CA SER A 143 -1.38 -4.11 -15.64
C SER A 143 -2.22 -2.87 -15.90
N THR A 144 -1.56 -1.75 -16.15
CA THR A 144 -2.20 -0.48 -16.53
C THR A 144 -2.65 -0.45 -17.99
N SER A 145 -2.40 -1.53 -18.75
CA SER A 145 -2.86 -1.70 -20.13
C SER A 145 -4.13 -2.57 -20.16
N GLY A 146 -5.20 -2.10 -20.81
CA GLY A 146 -6.40 -2.88 -21.08
C GLY A 146 -7.60 -2.61 -20.16
N ASP A 147 -8.61 -3.46 -20.22
CA ASP A 147 -9.89 -3.30 -19.51
C ASP A 147 -9.89 -3.81 -18.07
N ALA A 148 -8.70 -3.94 -17.46
CA ALA A 148 -8.56 -4.46 -16.12
C ALA A 148 -9.30 -3.58 -15.08
N GLY A 149 -10.21 -4.21 -14.34
CA GLY A 149 -10.95 -3.57 -13.25
C GLY A 149 -12.18 -2.76 -13.65
N ARG A 150 -12.53 -2.67 -14.94
CA ARG A 150 -13.69 -1.89 -15.41
C ARG A 150 -15.05 -2.59 -15.24
N SER A 151 -15.05 -3.87 -14.89
CA SER A 151 -16.28 -4.70 -14.90
C SER A 151 -16.91 -4.92 -13.52
N GLU A 152 -16.19 -4.68 -12.43
CA GLU A 152 -16.67 -4.99 -11.08
C GLU A 152 -16.48 -3.81 -10.13
N ALA A 153 -17.42 -3.64 -9.18
CA ALA A 153 -17.28 -2.65 -8.13
C ALA A 153 -16.06 -2.99 -7.24
N LEU A 154 -15.19 -2.02 -7.00
CA LEU A 154 -14.00 -2.17 -6.19
C LEU A 154 -14.22 -1.65 -4.78
N SER A 155 -13.78 -2.42 -3.79
CA SER A 155 -13.68 -1.97 -2.39
C SER A 155 -12.42 -1.15 -2.15
N LEU A 156 -11.31 -1.54 -2.82
CA LEU A 156 -10.02 -0.87 -2.74
C LEU A 156 -9.27 -0.97 -4.07
N LEU A 157 -8.79 0.17 -4.55
CA LEU A 157 -7.82 0.27 -5.64
C LEU A 157 -6.47 0.72 -5.07
N VAL A 158 -5.41 -0.05 -5.33
CA VAL A 158 -4.03 0.34 -5.02
C VAL A 158 -3.28 0.58 -6.30
N ILE A 159 -2.71 1.77 -6.48
CA ILE A 159 -1.87 2.13 -7.63
C ILE A 159 -0.46 2.39 -7.13
N ASP A 160 0.44 1.42 -7.31
CA ASP A 160 1.85 1.56 -6.96
C ASP A 160 2.64 2.17 -8.13
N GLU A 161 3.64 2.98 -7.82
CA GLU A 161 4.42 3.74 -8.79
C GLU A 161 3.56 4.66 -9.69
N ALA A 162 2.50 5.27 -9.12
CA ALA A 162 1.47 6.01 -9.86
C ALA A 162 2.01 7.15 -10.74
N ALA A 163 3.06 7.86 -10.33
CA ALA A 163 3.69 8.92 -11.14
C ALA A 163 4.39 8.39 -12.41
N HIS A 164 4.69 7.09 -12.45
CA HIS A 164 5.37 6.42 -13.56
C HIS A 164 4.40 5.66 -14.49
N VAL A 165 3.10 5.67 -14.19
CA VAL A 165 2.08 5.04 -15.03
C VAL A 165 1.74 5.95 -16.19
N GLU A 166 2.00 5.48 -17.42
CA GLU A 166 1.58 6.18 -18.63
C GLU A 166 0.05 6.23 -18.73
N ASN A 167 -0.48 7.35 -19.22
CA ASN A 167 -1.92 7.57 -19.45
C ASN A 167 -2.82 7.28 -18.23
N LEU A 168 -2.29 7.48 -16.99
CA LEU A 168 -3.05 7.22 -15.77
C LEU A 168 -4.33 8.07 -15.68
N ALA A 169 -4.37 9.25 -16.30
CA ALA A 169 -5.57 10.08 -16.35
C ALA A 169 -6.74 9.39 -17.08
N GLU A 170 -6.47 8.77 -18.22
CA GLU A 170 -7.49 8.02 -18.99
C GLU A 170 -7.90 6.75 -18.25
N LEU A 171 -6.92 6.04 -17.68
CA LEU A 171 -7.17 4.85 -16.87
C LEU A 171 -8.03 5.19 -15.65
N TRP A 172 -7.73 6.28 -14.95
CA TRP A 172 -8.50 6.78 -13.82
C TRP A 172 -9.95 7.08 -14.19
N ALA A 173 -10.18 7.77 -15.31
CA ALA A 173 -11.52 8.04 -15.79
C ALA A 173 -12.34 6.76 -16.03
N GLY A 174 -11.69 5.70 -16.53
CA GLY A 174 -12.32 4.39 -16.71
C GLY A 174 -12.54 3.59 -15.43
N LEU A 175 -11.70 3.77 -14.42
CA LEU A 175 -11.79 3.06 -13.13
C LEU A 175 -12.70 3.77 -12.11
N TYR A 176 -12.81 5.08 -12.18
CA TYR A 176 -13.57 5.88 -11.21
C TYR A 176 -15.02 5.39 -11.00
N PRO A 177 -15.78 5.01 -12.04
CA PRO A 177 -17.14 4.46 -11.87
C PRO A 177 -17.17 3.21 -10.98
N THR A 178 -16.14 2.34 -11.04
CA THR A 178 -16.08 1.11 -10.24
C THR A 178 -15.81 1.36 -8.75
N ILE A 179 -15.30 2.55 -8.42
CA ILE A 179 -14.99 2.99 -7.06
C ILE A 179 -16.09 3.89 -6.50
N SER A 180 -16.93 4.47 -7.37
CA SER A 180 -17.91 5.50 -7.02
C SER A 180 -18.92 5.05 -5.95
N THR A 181 -19.19 3.75 -5.84
CA THR A 181 -20.13 3.16 -4.88
C THR A 181 -19.59 3.03 -3.45
N GLY A 182 -18.48 3.68 -3.12
CA GLY A 182 -17.88 3.70 -1.78
C GLY A 182 -16.51 3.04 -1.69
N GLY A 183 -15.92 2.66 -2.81
CA GLY A 183 -14.56 2.14 -2.87
C GLY A 183 -13.50 3.15 -2.45
N ARG A 184 -12.36 2.65 -1.99
CA ARG A 184 -11.21 3.42 -1.50
C ARG A 184 -10.07 3.38 -2.50
N VAL A 185 -9.16 4.36 -2.41
CA VAL A 185 -7.97 4.45 -3.27
C VAL A 185 -6.73 4.72 -2.43
N ILE A 186 -5.66 4.02 -2.76
CA ILE A 186 -4.30 4.27 -2.28
C ILE A 186 -3.42 4.41 -3.52
N ALA A 187 -3.08 5.66 -3.89
CA ALA A 187 -2.13 5.95 -4.94
C ALA A 187 -0.79 6.36 -4.31
N LEU A 188 0.29 5.64 -4.63
CA LEU A 188 1.59 5.90 -4.03
C LEU A 188 2.70 5.92 -5.07
N SER A 189 3.66 6.85 -4.92
CA SER A 189 4.78 6.96 -5.85
C SER A 189 5.93 7.79 -5.28
N THR A 190 7.15 7.59 -5.79
CA THR A 190 8.16 8.64 -5.87
C THR A 190 7.74 9.65 -6.93
N PRO A 191 8.21 10.91 -6.89
CA PRO A 191 7.88 11.88 -7.95
C PRO A 191 8.51 11.48 -9.28
N ASN A 192 7.89 11.88 -10.38
CA ASN A 192 8.39 11.70 -11.74
C ASN A 192 8.12 12.96 -12.58
N GLY A 193 8.74 14.07 -12.20
CA GLY A 193 8.52 15.36 -12.85
C GLY A 193 7.12 15.93 -12.60
N VAL A 194 6.84 17.00 -13.33
CA VAL A 194 5.57 17.75 -13.25
C VAL A 194 4.61 17.37 -14.39
N GLY A 195 3.33 17.67 -14.22
CA GLY A 195 2.33 17.59 -15.30
C GLY A 195 1.67 16.24 -15.51
N ASN A 196 2.19 15.13 -14.96
CA ASN A 196 1.51 13.83 -14.97
C ASN A 196 0.29 13.80 -14.01
N TRP A 197 -0.56 12.78 -14.11
CA TRP A 197 -1.77 12.65 -13.29
C TRP A 197 -1.47 12.70 -11.79
N PHE A 198 -0.44 11.98 -11.33
CA PHE A 198 -0.08 11.91 -9.93
C PHE A 198 0.32 13.28 -9.37
N HIS A 199 1.18 14.02 -10.10
CA HIS A 199 1.58 15.38 -9.72
C HIS A 199 0.37 16.31 -9.61
N LYS A 200 -0.47 16.38 -10.66
CA LYS A 200 -1.67 17.24 -10.66
C LYS A 200 -2.60 16.91 -9.50
N THR A 201 -2.95 15.64 -9.34
CA THR A 201 -3.83 15.18 -8.28
C THR A 201 -3.27 15.46 -6.89
N TYR A 202 -1.95 15.31 -6.70
CA TYR A 202 -1.29 15.62 -5.43
C TYR A 202 -1.33 17.12 -5.10
N VAL A 203 -1.00 17.97 -6.07
CA VAL A 203 -1.03 19.43 -5.87
C VAL A 203 -2.45 19.92 -5.56
N GLU A 204 -3.43 19.50 -6.35
CA GLU A 204 -4.84 19.80 -6.11
C GLU A 204 -5.32 19.31 -4.73
N ALA A 205 -4.88 18.13 -4.31
CA ALA A 205 -5.16 17.61 -2.97
C ALA A 205 -4.56 18.48 -1.86
N ALA A 206 -3.31 18.91 -2.04
CA ALA A 206 -2.61 19.78 -1.09
C ALA A 206 -3.27 21.19 -0.99
N GLU A 207 -3.90 21.65 -2.08
CA GLU A 207 -4.70 22.88 -2.13
C GLU A 207 -6.14 22.70 -1.65
N GLY A 208 -6.57 21.47 -1.34
CA GLY A 208 -7.95 21.14 -0.96
C GLY A 208 -8.96 21.22 -2.12
N SER A 209 -8.49 21.09 -3.37
CA SER A 209 -9.29 21.22 -4.58
C SER A 209 -9.84 19.89 -5.10
N ASN A 210 -9.50 18.76 -4.48
CA ASN A 210 -10.07 17.45 -4.77
C ASN A 210 -10.27 16.62 -3.48
N ASP A 211 -10.82 15.40 -3.60
CA ASP A 211 -11.17 14.55 -2.47
C ASP A 211 -9.99 13.67 -1.96
N PHE A 212 -8.81 13.80 -2.52
CA PHE A 212 -7.66 13.04 -2.06
C PHE A 212 -7.05 13.65 -0.79
N HIS A 213 -6.66 12.78 0.15
CA HIS A 213 -5.83 13.13 1.30
C HIS A 213 -4.36 13.06 0.90
N PRO A 214 -3.63 14.19 0.85
CA PRO A 214 -2.23 14.22 0.43
C PRO A 214 -1.30 13.88 1.60
N ILE A 215 -0.36 12.97 1.36
CA ILE A 215 0.64 12.54 2.33
C ILE A 215 2.01 12.70 1.70
N ASN A 216 2.93 13.38 2.40
CA ASN A 216 4.32 13.56 1.98
C ASN A 216 5.27 12.86 2.95
N LEU A 217 6.08 11.94 2.42
CA LEU A 217 7.02 11.12 3.18
C LEU A 217 8.42 11.21 2.56
N PRO A 218 9.19 12.27 2.81
CA PRO A 218 10.60 12.35 2.42
C PRO A 218 11.45 11.35 3.21
N TRP A 219 12.73 11.26 2.86
CA TRP A 219 13.66 10.26 3.42
C TRP A 219 13.82 10.33 4.94
N ASP A 220 13.74 11.52 5.52
CA ASP A 220 13.98 11.82 6.93
C ASP A 220 12.82 11.48 7.88
N VAL A 221 11.67 11.06 7.36
CA VAL A 221 10.59 10.50 8.19
C VAL A 221 10.98 9.15 8.81
N HIS A 222 12.00 8.47 8.25
CA HIS A 222 12.48 7.20 8.76
C HIS A 222 13.42 7.42 9.95
N PRO A 223 13.14 6.88 11.15
CA PRO A 223 13.89 7.19 12.36
C PRO A 223 15.37 6.77 12.31
N ASP A 224 15.73 5.80 11.48
CA ASP A 224 17.11 5.32 11.34
C ASP A 224 17.89 6.05 10.22
N ARG A 225 17.33 7.13 9.66
CA ARG A 225 17.97 7.92 8.60
C ARG A 225 18.28 9.31 9.11
N ASP A 226 19.56 9.58 9.29
CA ASP A 226 20.11 10.88 9.69
C ASP A 226 20.91 11.52 8.52
N ASP A 227 21.48 12.70 8.77
CA ASP A 227 22.31 13.40 7.79
C ASP A 227 23.54 12.58 7.36
N ALA A 228 24.09 11.75 8.25
CA ALA A 228 25.22 10.89 7.94
C ALA A 228 24.79 9.75 6.98
N TRP A 229 23.61 9.17 7.22
CA TRP A 229 22.99 8.22 6.29
C TRP A 229 22.75 8.87 4.93
N PHE A 230 22.15 10.06 4.90
CA PHE A 230 21.86 10.81 3.68
C PHE A 230 23.13 11.10 2.88
N ALA A 231 24.17 11.63 3.51
CA ALA A 231 25.45 11.92 2.87
C ALA A 231 26.13 10.68 2.28
N LYS A 232 25.99 9.52 2.94
CA LYS A 232 26.51 8.24 2.46
C LYS A 232 25.69 7.71 1.28
N GLU A 233 24.37 7.71 1.38
CA GLU A 233 23.47 7.19 0.35
C GLU A 233 23.54 7.99 -0.94
N THR A 234 23.64 9.33 -0.84
CA THR A 234 23.62 10.24 -1.99
C THR A 234 24.97 10.41 -2.68
N ARG A 235 26.04 9.83 -2.14
CA ARG A 235 27.43 10.03 -2.62
C ARG A 235 27.60 9.79 -4.14
N ASN A 236 26.87 8.83 -4.69
CA ASN A 236 26.96 8.44 -6.09
C ASN A 236 25.66 8.75 -6.87
N MET A 237 24.78 9.58 -6.32
CA MET A 237 23.52 9.96 -6.94
C MET A 237 23.60 11.34 -7.56
N SER A 238 22.99 11.51 -8.71
CA SER A 238 22.76 12.82 -9.32
C SER A 238 21.76 13.65 -8.51
N ARG A 239 21.75 14.97 -8.68
CA ARG A 239 20.75 15.84 -8.03
C ARG A 239 19.32 15.45 -8.37
N ARG A 240 19.08 15.02 -9.62
CA ARG A 240 17.78 14.51 -10.06
C ARG A 240 17.36 13.24 -9.30
N GLU A 241 18.26 12.26 -9.19
CA GLU A 241 17.99 11.03 -8.46
C GLU A 241 17.71 11.30 -6.98
N ILE A 242 18.47 12.20 -6.35
CA ILE A 242 18.22 12.60 -4.95
C ILE A 242 16.82 13.19 -4.81
N ALA A 243 16.46 14.12 -5.68
CA ALA A 243 15.16 14.78 -5.67
C ALA A 243 14.01 13.78 -5.87
N GLN A 244 14.18 12.82 -6.78
CA GLN A 244 13.19 11.80 -7.10
C GLN A 244 13.08 10.72 -6.03
N GLU A 245 14.21 10.19 -5.60
CA GLU A 245 14.23 8.98 -4.79
C GLU A 245 14.17 9.24 -3.29
N LEU A 246 14.56 10.45 -2.85
CA LEU A 246 14.68 10.77 -1.43
C LEU A 246 13.89 12.01 -1.01
N GLU A 247 13.95 13.11 -1.76
CA GLU A 247 13.43 14.41 -1.30
C GLU A 247 11.97 14.68 -1.67
N CYS A 248 11.32 13.80 -2.41
CA CYS A 248 9.94 14.01 -2.85
C CYS A 248 9.74 15.30 -3.67
N ASN A 249 10.73 15.69 -4.48
CA ASN A 249 10.71 16.95 -5.22
C ASN A 249 10.29 16.74 -6.68
N PHE A 250 9.11 17.19 -7.04
CA PHE A 250 8.59 17.07 -8.40
C PHE A 250 9.38 17.86 -9.44
N ASN A 251 9.77 19.09 -9.11
CA ASN A 251 10.41 20.00 -10.07
C ASN A 251 11.79 19.49 -10.55
N THR A 252 12.59 18.98 -9.62
CA THR A 252 13.94 18.50 -9.92
C THR A 252 13.95 17.03 -10.37
N SER A 253 12.89 16.26 -10.14
CA SER A 253 12.80 14.85 -10.52
C SER A 253 12.46 14.63 -12.00
N GLY A 254 11.98 15.67 -12.72
CA GLY A 254 11.63 15.59 -14.14
C GLY A 254 12.83 15.52 -15.06
N GLU A 255 12.61 15.16 -16.31
CA GLU A 255 13.61 15.33 -17.37
C GLU A 255 13.79 16.82 -17.64
N SER A 256 15.03 17.28 -17.63
CA SER A 256 15.37 18.57 -18.22
C SER A 256 15.14 18.46 -19.72
N VAL A 257 14.15 19.18 -20.23
CA VAL A 257 13.96 19.39 -21.67
C VAL A 257 15.09 20.26 -22.18
#